data_ed913d55980a509bd7ac62e46dfe3c27
#
_entry.id   ed913d55980a509bd7ac62e46dfe3c27
#
_cell.length_a   1.000
_cell.length_b   1.000
_cell.length_c   1.000
_cell.angle_alpha   90.00
_cell.angle_beta   90.00
_cell.angle_gamma   90.00
#
_symmetry.space_group_name_H-M   'P 1'
#
loop_
_entity.id
_entity.type
_entity.pdbx_description
1 polymer ?
#
loop_
_entity_poly.entity_id
_entity_poly.type
_entity_poly.pdbx_seq_one_letter_code
_entity_poly.pdbx_strand_id
1 'polypeptide(L)'
;MDGSNFDDALTGEQKIRNFNINFGPQHPAAHGVLRLVLELDGEIVERCDPHIGLLHRGTEKLMESRTYLQNLPYFDRLDYVAPMNQEHAWCLAIEKLTETPVPRRASLIRVLYSEIGRVLNHLLNVTTQAMDVGAMTPLTWGFEEREKLMIFYERACGARLHAAYFRPGGVHQDLPDRLVDDIEEWAHTFPAVLNDIDTILTENRIFKQRNADIGVVTEDDIQKFGFSGVMVRGSGFAWDLRRSQPYECYDELEFQIPVGKNGDCYDRYLCRMEEMRQSVSIIKQCIGKLRETPGDVMTRGKLSPPKRGEMKQSMEALIHHFKLYTEGFHVPAGEVYASVEAPKGEFGVYLVADGSNKPYRTKIRAPGFLHLQAMDHLCKGHQLADVAAIIGTMDVVFGEIDR
;
A
#
# COMPACT_ATOMS: atom_id res chain seq x y z
N MET A 1 -20.79 68.48 19.94
CA MET A 1 -20.84 67.01 20.16
C MET A 1 -21.14 66.42 18.80
N ASP A 2 -20.08 65.87 18.23
CA ASP A 2 -19.98 65.41 16.82
C ASP A 2 -20.74 64.12 16.59
N GLY A 3 -21.67 64.18 15.62
CA GLY A 3 -22.49 63.01 15.25
C GLY A 3 -21.86 62.03 14.29
N SER A 4 -20.52 61.94 14.27
CA SER A 4 -19.78 61.12 13.30
C SER A 4 -19.35 59.73 13.82
N ASN A 5 -19.72 59.35 15.05
CA ASN A 5 -19.23 58.08 15.65
C ASN A 5 -20.28 56.96 15.73
N PHE A 6 -21.47 57.13 15.16
CA PHE A 6 -22.52 56.09 15.22
C PHE A 6 -22.67 55.29 13.91
N ASP A 7 -22.29 55.91 12.77
CA ASP A 7 -22.41 55.24 11.46
C ASP A 7 -21.22 54.31 11.13
N ASP A 8 -20.03 54.57 11.71
CA ASP A 8 -18.86 53.69 11.55
C ASP A 8 -18.95 52.36 12.34
N ALA A 9 -19.88 52.26 13.29
CA ALA A 9 -20.11 51.03 14.04
C ALA A 9 -21.05 50.05 13.33
N LEU A 10 -21.74 50.47 12.25
CA LEU A 10 -22.67 49.61 11.51
C LEU A 10 -22.14 49.15 10.14
N THR A 11 -20.99 49.65 9.70
CA THR A 11 -20.29 49.23 8.48
C THR A 11 -18.92 48.60 8.76
N GLY A 12 -18.66 48.24 10.00
CA GLY A 12 -17.49 47.42 10.33
C GLY A 12 -17.64 46.08 9.68
N GLU A 13 -17.06 45.91 8.49
CA GLU A 13 -16.62 44.61 8.03
C GLU A 13 -15.80 44.02 9.17
N GLN A 14 -16.41 43.14 9.98
CA GLN A 14 -15.65 42.29 10.87
C GLN A 14 -14.76 41.49 9.95
N LYS A 15 -13.49 41.89 9.85
CA LYS A 15 -12.47 41.03 9.25
C LYS A 15 -12.56 39.72 10.01
N ILE A 16 -13.18 38.72 9.38
CA ILE A 16 -13.22 37.35 9.88
C ILE A 16 -11.76 36.99 10.07
N ARG A 17 -11.36 36.77 11.33
CA ARG A 17 -10.00 36.28 11.61
C ARG A 17 -10.01 34.84 11.26
N ASN A 18 -9.22 34.46 10.26
CA ASN A 18 -8.98 33.05 9.95
C ASN A 18 -8.52 32.33 11.21
N PHE A 19 -9.13 31.19 11.48
CA PHE A 19 -8.76 30.35 12.61
C PHE A 19 -7.71 29.35 12.16
N ASN A 20 -6.61 29.25 12.92
CA ASN A 20 -5.65 28.16 12.75
C ASN A 20 -5.98 27.06 13.74
N ILE A 21 -6.27 25.87 13.25
CA ILE A 21 -6.47 24.67 14.08
C ILE A 21 -5.49 23.56 13.70
N ASN A 22 -5.13 22.76 14.70
CA ASN A 22 -4.39 21.54 14.50
C ASN A 22 -5.36 20.36 14.37
N PHE A 23 -5.37 19.71 13.22
CA PHE A 23 -6.07 18.46 13.01
C PHE A 23 -5.04 17.33 13.19
N GLY A 24 -5.14 16.59 14.27
CA GLY A 24 -4.13 15.59 14.67
C GLY A 24 -2.92 16.21 15.40
N PRO A 25 -1.95 15.34 15.85
CA PRO A 25 -1.89 13.89 15.61
C PRO A 25 -2.90 13.05 16.41
N GLN A 26 -3.43 13.56 17.52
CA GLN A 26 -4.46 12.87 18.30
C GLN A 26 -5.84 13.20 17.71
N HIS A 27 -6.18 12.49 16.64
CA HIS A 27 -7.48 12.52 15.98
C HIS A 27 -7.71 11.17 15.27
N PRO A 28 -8.89 10.58 15.31
CA PRO A 28 -9.16 9.28 14.66
C PRO A 28 -8.77 9.22 13.19
N ALA A 29 -9.12 10.25 12.40
CA ALA A 29 -8.81 10.34 10.99
C ALA A 29 -7.36 10.76 10.66
N ALA A 30 -6.53 11.08 11.66
CA ALA A 30 -5.12 11.47 11.47
C ALA A 30 -4.14 10.31 11.63
N HIS A 31 -4.62 9.07 11.71
CA HIS A 31 -3.82 7.85 11.85
C HIS A 31 -2.82 7.87 13.03
N GLY A 32 -3.00 8.76 14.00
CA GLY A 32 -2.18 8.92 15.20
C GLY A 32 -0.87 9.69 15.02
N VAL A 33 -0.46 10.01 13.79
CA VAL A 33 0.85 10.60 13.47
C VAL A 33 0.81 11.74 12.45
N LEU A 34 -0.34 12.02 11.83
CA LEU A 34 -0.50 13.17 10.94
C LEU A 34 -0.89 14.40 11.74
N ARG A 35 -0.16 15.48 11.55
CA ARG A 35 -0.54 16.80 12.01
C ARG A 35 -0.85 17.69 10.80
N LEU A 36 -2.08 18.14 10.67
CA LEU A 36 -2.44 19.17 9.70
C LEU A 36 -2.62 20.49 10.42
N VAL A 37 -2.00 21.53 9.90
CA VAL A 37 -2.29 22.91 10.32
C VAL A 37 -3.28 23.46 9.30
N LEU A 38 -4.52 23.65 9.75
CA LEU A 38 -5.60 24.15 8.92
C LEU A 38 -5.84 25.62 9.22
N GLU A 39 -5.94 26.43 8.17
CA GLU A 39 -6.43 27.80 8.22
C GLU A 39 -7.85 27.80 7.66
N LEU A 40 -8.78 28.28 8.49
CA LEU A 40 -10.22 28.21 8.19
C LEU A 40 -10.83 29.59 8.13
N ASP A 41 -11.71 29.82 7.17
CA ASP A 41 -12.69 30.88 7.16
C ASP A 41 -14.07 30.31 7.53
N GLY A 42 -14.47 30.45 8.80
CA GLY A 42 -15.57 29.69 9.36
C GLY A 42 -15.31 28.21 9.39
N GLU A 43 -16.01 27.41 8.59
CA GLU A 43 -15.81 25.98 8.42
C GLU A 43 -15.11 25.61 7.09
N ILE A 44 -14.84 26.61 6.25
CA ILE A 44 -14.19 26.38 4.95
C ILE A 44 -12.67 26.41 5.11
N VAL A 45 -12.02 25.45 4.50
CA VAL A 45 -10.54 25.33 4.49
C VAL A 45 -9.96 26.29 3.45
N GLU A 46 -9.20 27.27 3.91
CA GLU A 46 -8.42 28.17 3.06
C GLU A 46 -7.03 27.63 2.76
N ARG A 47 -6.42 26.95 3.75
CA ARG A 47 -5.10 26.37 3.63
C ARG A 47 -4.99 25.13 4.51
N CYS A 48 -4.29 24.12 3.98
CA CYS A 48 -3.98 22.88 4.67
C CYS A 48 -2.48 22.57 4.55
N ASP A 49 -1.76 22.64 5.66
CA ASP A 49 -0.32 22.40 5.70
C ASP A 49 -0.04 21.07 6.43
N PRO A 50 0.35 19.99 5.69
CA PRO A 50 0.63 18.68 6.29
C PRO A 50 2.04 18.63 6.90
N HIS A 51 2.11 18.34 8.20
CA HIS A 51 3.34 18.09 8.92
C HIS A 51 3.52 16.60 9.15
N ILE A 52 4.55 16.04 8.54
CA ILE A 52 4.93 14.63 8.62
C ILE A 52 6.24 14.46 9.40
N GLY A 53 6.64 13.24 9.65
CA GLY A 53 7.91 12.91 10.31
C GLY A 53 7.76 12.36 11.72
N LEU A 54 6.55 12.31 12.29
CA LEU A 54 6.32 11.76 13.63
C LEU A 54 6.59 10.25 13.72
N LEU A 55 6.58 9.56 12.57
CA LEU A 55 6.95 8.14 12.46
C LEU A 55 8.26 7.94 11.68
N HIS A 56 9.09 8.96 11.55
CA HIS A 56 10.38 8.83 10.87
C HIS A 56 11.36 7.98 11.68
N ARG A 57 11.84 6.89 11.07
CA ARG A 57 12.71 5.90 11.72
C ARG A 57 14.09 5.82 11.07
N GLY A 58 14.36 6.65 10.07
CA GLY A 58 15.62 6.66 9.33
C GLY A 58 15.87 5.38 8.53
N THR A 59 14.82 4.73 8.06
CA THR A 59 14.87 3.40 7.40
C THR A 59 15.86 3.37 6.23
N GLU A 60 15.81 4.34 5.32
CA GLU A 60 16.71 4.41 4.16
C GLU A 60 18.19 4.46 4.63
N LYS A 61 18.50 5.20 5.68
CA LYS A 61 19.87 5.31 6.21
C LYS A 61 20.31 4.06 6.96
N LEU A 62 19.42 3.44 7.74
CA LEU A 62 19.71 2.19 8.44
C LEU A 62 20.03 1.05 7.46
N MET A 63 19.33 1.00 6.33
CA MET A 63 19.53 -0.01 5.31
C MET A 63 20.94 0.00 4.72
N GLU A 64 21.61 1.14 4.64
CA GLU A 64 23.00 1.26 4.17
C GLU A 64 24.00 0.53 5.08
N SER A 65 23.64 0.28 6.34
CA SER A 65 24.48 -0.40 7.33
C SER A 65 24.22 -1.91 7.44
N ARG A 66 23.14 -2.42 6.84
CA ARG A 66 22.68 -3.80 6.96
C ARG A 66 22.84 -4.56 5.66
N THR A 67 22.97 -5.91 5.75
CA THR A 67 23.02 -6.75 4.56
C THR A 67 21.66 -6.74 3.81
N TYR A 68 21.68 -7.10 2.54
CA TYR A 68 20.46 -7.14 1.72
C TYR A 68 19.34 -8.00 2.35
N LEU A 69 19.69 -9.13 2.96
CA LEU A 69 18.73 -10.00 3.63
C LEU A 69 18.18 -9.37 4.93
N GLN A 70 19.04 -8.70 5.70
CA GLN A 70 18.63 -8.02 6.94
C GLN A 70 17.75 -6.78 6.69
N ASN A 71 17.77 -6.26 5.47
CA ASN A 71 16.94 -5.12 5.08
C ASN A 71 15.49 -5.50 4.79
N LEU A 72 15.21 -6.76 4.49
CA LEU A 72 13.84 -7.20 4.16
C LEU A 72 12.80 -6.85 5.24
N PRO A 73 13.02 -7.07 6.54
CA PRO A 73 12.05 -6.70 7.57
C PRO A 73 11.74 -5.20 7.67
N TYR A 74 12.58 -4.32 7.15
CA TYR A 74 12.24 -2.90 7.10
C TYR A 74 11.10 -2.62 6.12
N PHE A 75 11.03 -3.37 5.01
CA PHE A 75 9.97 -3.22 4.02
C PHE A 75 8.61 -3.61 4.58
N ASP A 76 8.52 -4.65 5.40
CA ASP A 76 7.27 -5.04 6.08
C ASP A 76 6.66 -3.91 6.91
N ARG A 77 7.50 -3.01 7.42
CA ARG A 77 7.11 -1.93 8.32
C ARG A 77 6.92 -0.59 7.63
N LEU A 78 7.06 -0.55 6.32
CA LEU A 78 6.75 0.64 5.52
C LEU A 78 5.23 0.76 5.35
N ASP A 79 4.63 -0.05 4.49
CA ASP A 79 3.19 -0.20 4.45
C ASP A 79 2.79 -1.45 5.24
N TYR A 80 2.56 -1.29 6.53
CA TYR A 80 2.21 -2.40 7.41
C TYR A 80 0.81 -2.96 7.17
N VAL A 81 0.02 -2.39 6.28
CA VAL A 81 -1.30 -2.91 5.88
C VAL A 81 -1.18 -3.96 4.78
N ALA A 82 -0.20 -3.79 3.88
CA ALA A 82 0.09 -4.73 2.80
C ALA A 82 1.60 -5.05 2.72
N PRO A 83 2.21 -5.66 3.77
CA PRO A 83 3.66 -5.78 3.89
C PRO A 83 4.30 -6.60 2.77
N MET A 84 3.68 -7.69 2.31
CA MET A 84 4.26 -8.53 1.27
C MET A 84 4.41 -7.83 -0.08
N ASN A 85 3.57 -6.83 -0.39
CA ASN A 85 3.75 -6.02 -1.59
C ASN A 85 5.03 -5.17 -1.51
N GLN A 86 5.42 -4.75 -0.31
CA GLN A 86 6.63 -3.97 -0.09
C GLN A 86 7.88 -4.87 -0.19
N GLU A 87 7.85 -6.06 0.41
CA GLU A 87 8.90 -7.09 0.26
C GLU A 87 9.14 -7.42 -1.21
N HIS A 88 8.05 -7.48 -2.00
CA HIS A 88 8.10 -7.81 -3.41
C HIS A 88 8.99 -6.85 -4.20
N ALA A 89 8.82 -5.55 -4.04
CA ALA A 89 9.64 -4.54 -4.73
C ALA A 89 11.13 -4.67 -4.38
N TRP A 90 11.45 -4.96 -3.11
CA TRP A 90 12.82 -5.18 -2.68
C TRP A 90 13.44 -6.42 -3.32
N CYS A 91 12.70 -7.54 -3.32
CA CYS A 91 13.16 -8.78 -3.95
C CYS A 91 13.40 -8.59 -5.45
N LEU A 92 12.47 -7.95 -6.16
CA LEU A 92 12.62 -7.64 -7.58
C LEU A 92 13.83 -6.76 -7.89
N ALA A 93 14.13 -5.76 -7.03
CA ALA A 93 15.31 -4.91 -7.21
C ALA A 93 16.62 -5.72 -7.13
N ILE A 94 16.73 -6.60 -6.14
CA ILE A 94 17.90 -7.47 -5.99
C ILE A 94 17.99 -8.47 -7.15
N GLU A 95 16.90 -9.11 -7.51
CA GLU A 95 16.84 -10.10 -8.58
C GLU A 95 17.20 -9.51 -9.94
N LYS A 96 16.78 -8.27 -10.23
CA LYS A 96 17.21 -7.55 -11.45
C LYS A 96 18.72 -7.29 -11.47
N LEU A 97 19.34 -6.89 -10.35
CA LEU A 97 20.79 -6.65 -10.28
C LEU A 97 21.61 -7.93 -10.34
N THR A 98 21.09 -9.02 -9.77
CA THR A 98 21.79 -10.30 -9.73
C THR A 98 21.44 -11.23 -10.88
N GLU A 99 20.52 -10.82 -11.76
CA GLU A 99 19.98 -11.61 -12.88
C GLU A 99 19.50 -13.01 -12.43
N THR A 100 18.90 -13.07 -11.25
CA THR A 100 18.49 -14.33 -10.63
C THR A 100 17.08 -14.72 -11.09
N PRO A 101 16.92 -15.88 -11.76
CA PRO A 101 15.59 -16.34 -12.16
C PRO A 101 14.80 -16.81 -10.94
N VAL A 102 13.52 -16.47 -10.88
CA VAL A 102 12.58 -16.93 -9.86
C VAL A 102 11.85 -18.18 -10.37
N PRO A 103 11.73 -19.24 -9.56
CA PRO A 103 10.92 -20.40 -9.93
C PRO A 103 9.46 -20.03 -10.15
N ARG A 104 8.83 -20.59 -11.18
CA ARG A 104 7.43 -20.26 -11.54
C ARG A 104 6.45 -20.46 -10.38
N ARG A 105 6.61 -21.51 -9.59
CA ARG A 105 5.78 -21.74 -8.40
C ARG A 105 5.91 -20.60 -7.40
N ALA A 106 7.11 -20.09 -7.19
CA ALA A 106 7.34 -18.94 -6.31
C ALA A 106 6.69 -17.66 -6.85
N SER A 107 6.78 -17.42 -8.16
CA SER A 107 6.11 -16.27 -8.80
C SER A 107 4.58 -16.31 -8.60
N LEU A 108 3.96 -17.48 -8.76
CA LEU A 108 2.53 -17.65 -8.50
C LEU A 108 2.17 -17.41 -7.02
N ILE A 109 2.99 -17.88 -6.08
CA ILE A 109 2.80 -17.64 -4.65
C ILE A 109 2.93 -16.13 -4.33
N ARG A 110 3.92 -15.45 -4.91
CA ARG A 110 4.10 -14.01 -4.73
C ARG A 110 2.89 -13.21 -5.22
N VAL A 111 2.38 -13.54 -6.41
CA VAL A 111 1.18 -12.89 -6.94
C VAL A 111 -0.03 -13.18 -6.06
N LEU A 112 -0.24 -14.43 -5.63
CA LEU A 112 -1.32 -14.82 -4.73
C LEU A 112 -1.32 -13.95 -3.46
N TYR A 113 -0.17 -13.83 -2.79
CA TYR A 113 -0.07 -13.06 -1.55
C TYR A 113 -0.06 -11.55 -1.76
N SER A 114 0.41 -11.07 -2.90
CA SER A 114 0.28 -9.66 -3.27
C SER A 114 -1.18 -9.25 -3.44
N GLU A 115 -2.01 -10.11 -4.04
CA GLU A 115 -3.44 -9.84 -4.19
C GLU A 115 -4.24 -10.05 -2.90
N ILE A 116 -3.85 -10.99 -2.04
CA ILE A 116 -4.37 -11.07 -0.65
C ILE A 116 -4.04 -9.79 0.11
N GLY A 117 -2.83 -9.27 -0.01
CA GLY A 117 -2.40 -7.99 0.55
C GLY A 117 -3.23 -6.81 0.04
N ARG A 118 -3.59 -6.81 -1.25
CA ARG A 118 -4.47 -5.81 -1.84
C ARG A 118 -5.87 -5.84 -1.22
N VAL A 119 -6.45 -7.02 -1.06
CA VAL A 119 -7.76 -7.16 -0.40
C VAL A 119 -7.68 -6.72 1.07
N LEU A 120 -6.63 -7.12 1.81
CA LEU A 120 -6.39 -6.68 3.19
C LEU A 120 -6.36 -5.16 3.30
N ASN A 121 -5.68 -4.50 2.37
CA ASN A 121 -5.56 -3.05 2.35
C ASN A 121 -6.89 -2.37 2.03
N HIS A 122 -7.55 -2.79 0.96
CA HIS A 122 -8.79 -2.16 0.53
C HIS A 122 -9.94 -2.37 1.52
N LEU A 123 -10.02 -3.53 2.18
CA LEU A 123 -10.96 -3.74 3.28
C LEU A 123 -10.73 -2.74 4.41
N LEU A 124 -9.48 -2.52 4.82
CA LEU A 124 -9.18 -1.54 5.85
C LEU A 124 -9.55 -0.14 5.37
N ASN A 125 -9.08 0.26 4.19
CA ASN A 125 -9.29 1.61 3.67
C ASN A 125 -10.78 1.94 3.51
N VAL A 126 -11.54 1.10 2.79
CA VAL A 126 -12.97 1.33 2.53
C VAL A 126 -13.77 1.42 3.83
N THR A 127 -13.49 0.54 4.79
CA THR A 127 -14.27 0.46 6.02
C THR A 127 -13.90 1.56 7.01
N THR A 128 -12.63 1.99 7.07
CA THR A 128 -12.22 3.14 7.88
C THR A 128 -12.70 4.47 7.27
N GLN A 129 -12.66 4.63 5.95
CA GLN A 129 -13.25 5.79 5.27
C GLN A 129 -14.77 5.87 5.54
N ALA A 130 -15.46 4.73 5.50
CA ALA A 130 -16.88 4.68 5.85
C ALA A 130 -17.13 5.12 7.30
N MET A 131 -16.28 4.68 8.24
CA MET A 131 -16.33 5.10 9.64
C MET A 131 -16.10 6.61 9.79
N ASP A 132 -15.15 7.19 9.09
CA ASP A 132 -14.83 8.62 9.14
C ASP A 132 -16.00 9.49 8.68
N VAL A 133 -16.86 8.98 7.80
CA VAL A 133 -18.09 9.65 7.38
C VAL A 133 -19.35 9.19 8.16
N GLY A 134 -19.17 8.37 9.21
CA GLY A 134 -20.22 8.02 10.18
C GLY A 134 -20.78 6.59 10.08
N ALA A 135 -20.34 5.76 9.12
CA ALA A 135 -20.83 4.39 8.96
C ALA A 135 -19.91 3.39 9.68
N MET A 136 -20.24 3.02 10.91
CA MET A 136 -19.38 2.14 11.76
C MET A 136 -19.50 0.65 11.45
N THR A 137 -20.66 0.16 11.04
CA THR A 137 -20.92 -1.28 10.85
C THR A 137 -19.98 -1.94 9.82
N PRO A 138 -19.68 -1.35 8.65
CA PRO A 138 -18.77 -1.94 7.68
C PRO A 138 -17.36 -2.21 8.24
N LEU A 139 -16.92 -1.41 9.22
CA LEU A 139 -15.61 -1.60 9.87
C LEU A 139 -15.51 -2.97 10.54
N THR A 140 -16.50 -3.35 11.34
CA THR A 140 -16.49 -4.64 12.06
C THR A 140 -16.53 -5.81 11.09
N TRP A 141 -17.32 -5.74 10.04
CA TRP A 141 -17.40 -6.79 9.01
C TRP A 141 -16.11 -6.92 8.21
N GLY A 142 -15.54 -5.79 7.80
CA GLY A 142 -14.26 -5.79 7.08
C GLY A 142 -13.12 -6.35 7.93
N PHE A 143 -13.09 -6.06 9.21
CA PHE A 143 -12.07 -6.59 10.12
C PHE A 143 -12.23 -8.09 10.42
N GLU A 144 -13.45 -8.62 10.42
CA GLU A 144 -13.68 -10.07 10.48
C GLU A 144 -13.05 -10.78 9.26
N GLU A 145 -13.26 -10.25 8.06
CA GLU A 145 -12.66 -10.82 6.85
C GLU A 145 -11.13 -10.65 6.83
N ARG A 146 -10.64 -9.51 7.29
CA ARG A 146 -9.19 -9.29 7.44
C ARG A 146 -8.55 -10.31 8.37
N GLU A 147 -9.22 -10.70 9.45
CA GLU A 147 -8.73 -11.71 10.37
C GLU A 147 -8.52 -13.06 9.68
N LYS A 148 -9.47 -13.48 8.83
CA LYS A 148 -9.33 -14.71 8.03
C LYS A 148 -8.11 -14.67 7.12
N LEU A 149 -7.86 -13.54 6.45
CA LEU A 149 -6.69 -13.35 5.58
C LEU A 149 -5.37 -13.32 6.35
N MET A 150 -5.35 -12.75 7.55
CA MET A 150 -4.17 -12.73 8.42
C MET A 150 -3.81 -14.15 8.92
N ILE A 151 -4.78 -15.02 9.09
CA ILE A 151 -4.53 -16.45 9.37
C ILE A 151 -3.80 -17.12 8.19
N PHE A 152 -4.13 -16.75 6.94
CA PHE A 152 -3.41 -17.27 5.77
C PHE A 152 -1.94 -16.80 5.74
N TYR A 153 -1.68 -15.56 6.18
CA TYR A 153 -0.31 -15.07 6.36
C TYR A 153 0.42 -15.88 7.44
N GLU A 154 -0.20 -16.06 8.61
CA GLU A 154 0.38 -16.80 9.72
C GLU A 154 0.71 -18.25 9.33
N ARG A 155 -0.17 -18.91 8.60
CA ARG A 155 0.07 -20.29 8.14
C ARG A 155 1.21 -20.40 7.14
N ALA A 156 1.42 -19.39 6.30
CA ALA A 156 2.50 -19.39 5.32
C ALA A 156 3.87 -19.04 5.92
N CYS A 157 3.93 -18.08 6.84
CA CYS A 157 5.19 -17.51 7.31
C CYS A 157 5.38 -17.54 8.83
N GLY A 158 4.36 -17.85 9.62
CA GLY A 158 4.40 -17.83 11.08
C GLY A 158 4.07 -16.47 11.70
N ALA A 159 3.82 -15.43 10.90
CA ALA A 159 3.48 -14.10 11.36
C ALA A 159 2.18 -13.60 10.72
N ARG A 160 1.35 -12.91 11.50
CA ARG A 160 0.06 -12.39 11.04
C ARG A 160 0.17 -11.16 10.13
N LEU A 161 1.24 -10.37 10.28
CA LEU A 161 1.47 -9.11 9.58
C LEU A 161 2.87 -9.07 8.95
N HIS A 162 3.90 -8.79 9.73
CA HIS A 162 5.27 -8.62 9.27
C HIS A 162 5.91 -9.99 8.97
N ALA A 163 5.74 -10.41 7.73
CA ALA A 163 5.94 -11.80 7.31
C ALA A 163 7.40 -12.13 7.00
N ALA A 164 8.14 -11.20 6.36
CA ALA A 164 9.45 -11.44 5.77
C ALA A 164 9.48 -12.76 4.95
N TYR A 165 8.40 -12.99 4.19
CA TYR A 165 8.13 -14.24 3.50
C TYR A 165 8.73 -14.29 2.10
N PHE A 166 8.64 -13.19 1.35
CA PHE A 166 9.32 -13.08 0.07
C PHE A 166 10.82 -12.94 0.31
N ARG A 167 11.60 -13.63 -0.50
CA ARG A 167 13.06 -13.62 -0.41
C ARG A 167 13.64 -13.44 -1.81
N PRO A 168 14.79 -12.79 -1.96
CA PRO A 168 15.48 -12.76 -3.24
C PRO A 168 15.67 -14.19 -3.79
N GLY A 169 15.13 -14.45 -4.98
CA GLY A 169 15.12 -15.75 -5.62
C GLY A 169 13.91 -16.63 -5.34
N GLY A 170 12.87 -16.13 -4.66
CA GLY A 170 11.62 -16.87 -4.43
C GLY A 170 10.90 -16.53 -3.15
N VAL A 171 10.41 -17.53 -2.42
CA VAL A 171 9.76 -17.41 -1.12
C VAL A 171 10.43 -18.32 -0.10
N HIS A 172 10.32 -17.95 1.18
CA HIS A 172 11.01 -18.63 2.28
C HIS A 172 10.71 -20.13 2.38
N GLN A 173 9.45 -20.49 2.19
CA GLN A 173 8.97 -21.88 2.25
C GLN A 173 7.73 -22.05 1.38
N ASP A 174 7.44 -23.29 0.99
CA ASP A 174 6.22 -23.63 0.25
C ASP A 174 4.99 -23.50 1.13
N LEU A 175 3.83 -23.43 0.49
CA LEU A 175 2.55 -23.35 1.17
C LEU A 175 2.28 -24.66 1.93
N PRO A 176 1.80 -24.58 3.19
CA PRO A 176 1.41 -25.75 3.95
C PRO A 176 0.24 -26.50 3.30
N ASP A 177 0.10 -27.77 3.65
CA ASP A 177 -1.01 -28.60 3.21
C ASP A 177 -2.37 -27.92 3.55
N ARG A 178 -3.33 -28.04 2.66
CA ARG A 178 -4.69 -27.48 2.72
C ARG A 178 -4.78 -25.96 2.73
N LEU A 179 -3.68 -25.21 2.80
CA LEU A 179 -3.77 -23.75 2.81
C LEU A 179 -4.37 -23.21 1.50
N VAL A 180 -4.01 -23.80 0.38
CA VAL A 180 -4.53 -23.44 -0.94
C VAL A 180 -6.03 -23.69 -1.03
N ASP A 181 -6.51 -24.80 -0.46
CA ASP A 181 -7.94 -25.15 -0.45
C ASP A 181 -8.75 -24.19 0.43
N ASP A 182 -8.20 -23.82 1.60
CA ASP A 182 -8.86 -22.88 2.50
C ASP A 182 -8.91 -21.44 1.92
N ILE A 183 -7.88 -21.03 1.18
CA ILE A 183 -7.89 -19.75 0.44
C ILE A 183 -8.94 -19.80 -0.68
N GLU A 184 -9.09 -20.93 -1.36
CA GLU A 184 -10.12 -21.10 -2.39
C GLU A 184 -11.53 -21.01 -1.79
N GLU A 185 -11.78 -21.67 -0.67
CA GLU A 185 -13.06 -21.61 0.03
C GLU A 185 -13.38 -20.17 0.44
N TRP A 186 -12.41 -19.46 1.01
CA TRP A 186 -12.56 -18.05 1.32
C TRP A 186 -12.87 -17.22 0.06
N ALA A 187 -12.14 -17.43 -1.04
CA ALA A 187 -12.36 -16.70 -2.29
C ALA A 187 -13.74 -16.95 -2.89
N HIS A 188 -14.40 -18.06 -2.58
CA HIS A 188 -15.78 -18.33 -2.98
C HIS A 188 -16.82 -17.64 -2.08
N THR A 189 -16.54 -17.48 -0.80
CA THR A 189 -17.47 -16.89 0.19
C THR A 189 -17.36 -15.35 0.27
N PHE A 190 -16.18 -14.81 0.11
CA PHE A 190 -15.90 -13.37 0.27
C PHE A 190 -16.74 -12.44 -0.63
N PRO A 191 -17.07 -12.78 -1.91
CA PRO A 191 -17.93 -11.93 -2.73
C PRO A 191 -19.30 -11.62 -2.12
N ALA A 192 -19.85 -12.51 -1.29
CA ALA A 192 -21.11 -12.25 -0.58
C ALA A 192 -20.95 -11.13 0.45
N VAL A 193 -19.88 -11.19 1.26
CA VAL A 193 -19.58 -10.14 2.25
C VAL A 193 -19.31 -8.79 1.55
N LEU A 194 -18.62 -8.83 0.42
CA LEU A 194 -18.37 -7.62 -0.36
C LEU A 194 -19.67 -6.99 -0.89
N ASN A 195 -20.63 -7.82 -1.31
CA ASN A 195 -21.95 -7.34 -1.73
C ASN A 195 -22.77 -6.78 -0.54
N ASP A 196 -22.62 -7.32 0.65
CA ASP A 196 -23.27 -6.78 1.86
C ASP A 196 -22.72 -5.38 2.19
N ILE A 197 -21.40 -5.20 2.12
CA ILE A 197 -20.76 -3.88 2.29
C ILE A 197 -21.22 -2.91 1.20
N ASP A 198 -21.26 -3.36 -0.05
CA ASP A 198 -21.72 -2.59 -1.21
C ASP A 198 -23.16 -2.10 -1.02
N THR A 199 -24.05 -2.98 -0.57
CA THR A 199 -25.47 -2.66 -0.32
C THR A 199 -25.63 -1.57 0.76
N ILE A 200 -24.81 -1.57 1.79
CA ILE A 200 -24.90 -0.58 2.88
C ILE A 200 -24.32 0.78 2.46
N LEU A 201 -23.24 0.79 1.68
CA LEU A 201 -22.47 2.00 1.40
C LEU A 201 -22.82 2.62 0.04
N THR A 202 -22.82 1.84 -1.04
CA THR A 202 -22.81 2.38 -2.41
C THR A 202 -24.05 3.20 -2.72
N GLU A 203 -25.25 2.73 -2.37
CA GLU A 203 -26.49 3.46 -2.60
C GLU A 203 -26.93 4.33 -1.40
N ASN A 204 -26.11 4.38 -0.35
CA ASN A 204 -26.43 5.20 0.82
C ASN A 204 -26.33 6.69 0.50
N ARG A 205 -27.43 7.40 0.65
CA ARG A 205 -27.51 8.83 0.35
C ARG A 205 -26.50 9.67 1.13
N ILE A 206 -26.28 9.35 2.42
CA ILE A 206 -25.38 10.10 3.28
C ILE A 206 -23.94 9.86 2.81
N PHE A 207 -23.58 8.58 2.55
CA PHE A 207 -22.25 8.22 2.07
C PHE A 207 -21.94 8.89 0.72
N LYS A 208 -22.89 8.87 -0.22
CA LYS A 208 -22.75 9.57 -1.51
C LYS A 208 -22.51 11.08 -1.32
N GLN A 209 -23.33 11.74 -0.52
CA GLN A 209 -23.22 13.19 -0.30
C GLN A 209 -21.92 13.60 0.40
N ARG A 210 -21.32 12.69 1.14
CA ARG A 210 -20.03 12.93 1.84
C ARG A 210 -18.80 12.57 1.01
N ASN A 211 -18.95 12.03 -0.19
CA ASN A 211 -17.84 11.58 -1.03
C ASN A 211 -17.93 12.09 -2.48
N ALA A 212 -19.14 12.36 -3.00
CA ALA A 212 -19.32 12.84 -4.36
C ALA A 212 -18.91 14.32 -4.46
N ASP A 213 -18.18 14.65 -5.53
CA ASP A 213 -17.65 15.99 -5.81
C ASP A 213 -16.64 16.50 -4.76
N ILE A 214 -16.12 15.63 -3.89
CA ILE A 214 -15.16 15.98 -2.85
C ILE A 214 -13.77 15.47 -3.22
N GLY A 215 -12.76 16.34 -3.08
CA GLY A 215 -11.36 16.01 -3.36
C GLY A 215 -11.14 15.55 -4.80
N VAL A 216 -11.68 16.29 -5.76
CA VAL A 216 -11.60 15.97 -7.19
C VAL A 216 -10.15 16.12 -7.68
N VAL A 217 -9.67 15.11 -8.40
CA VAL A 217 -8.35 15.08 -9.05
C VAL A 217 -8.55 15.14 -10.55
N THR A 218 -8.00 16.17 -11.17
CA THR A 218 -8.04 16.36 -12.63
C THR A 218 -6.84 15.69 -13.32
N GLU A 219 -6.85 15.61 -14.65
CA GLU A 219 -5.75 15.10 -15.44
C GLU A 219 -4.44 15.89 -15.20
N ASP A 220 -4.54 17.22 -15.15
CA ASP A 220 -3.39 18.09 -14.87
C ASP A 220 -2.80 17.82 -13.48
N ASP A 221 -3.65 17.57 -12.48
CA ASP A 221 -3.22 17.26 -11.12
C ASP A 221 -2.47 15.93 -11.05
N ILE A 222 -2.85 14.94 -11.84
CA ILE A 222 -2.16 13.64 -11.89
C ILE A 222 -0.68 13.84 -12.24
N GLN A 223 -0.42 14.63 -13.27
CA GLN A 223 0.96 14.90 -13.72
C GLN A 223 1.70 15.82 -12.74
N LYS A 224 1.04 16.87 -12.25
CA LYS A 224 1.61 17.87 -11.36
C LYS A 224 2.07 17.29 -10.04
N PHE A 225 1.26 16.40 -9.43
CA PHE A 225 1.55 15.81 -8.12
C PHE A 225 2.16 14.41 -8.21
N GLY A 226 2.23 13.81 -9.39
CA GLY A 226 2.79 12.48 -9.58
C GLY A 226 1.95 11.37 -8.94
N PHE A 227 0.63 11.48 -9.01
CA PHE A 227 -0.29 10.48 -8.49
C PHE A 227 -0.10 9.12 -9.16
N SER A 228 -0.49 8.07 -8.45
CA SER A 228 -0.46 6.69 -8.94
C SER A 228 -1.59 5.87 -8.31
N GLY A 229 -1.82 4.67 -8.82
CA GLY A 229 -2.81 3.75 -8.26
C GLY A 229 -4.24 4.25 -8.42
N VAL A 230 -5.06 4.04 -7.40
CA VAL A 230 -6.48 4.40 -7.40
C VAL A 230 -6.71 5.90 -7.56
N MET A 231 -5.76 6.76 -7.12
CA MET A 231 -5.86 8.20 -7.33
C MET A 231 -5.89 8.58 -8.81
N VAL A 232 -5.17 7.84 -9.66
CA VAL A 232 -5.16 8.01 -11.11
C VAL A 232 -6.37 7.33 -11.75
N ARG A 233 -6.67 6.09 -11.34
CA ARG A 233 -7.77 5.31 -11.90
C ARG A 233 -9.15 5.93 -11.63
N GLY A 234 -9.33 6.52 -10.46
CA GLY A 234 -10.55 7.27 -10.12
C GLY A 234 -10.82 8.45 -11.06
N SER A 235 -9.77 9.04 -11.65
CA SER A 235 -9.86 10.20 -12.55
C SER A 235 -9.94 9.83 -14.04
N GLY A 236 -10.18 8.55 -14.37
CA GLY A 236 -10.46 8.15 -15.76
C GLY A 236 -9.30 7.50 -16.52
N PHE A 237 -8.13 7.30 -15.88
CA PHE A 237 -6.96 6.73 -16.55
C PHE A 237 -6.69 5.29 -16.10
N ALA A 238 -6.69 4.37 -17.06
CA ALA A 238 -6.43 2.95 -16.85
C ALA A 238 -4.93 2.64 -16.68
N TRP A 239 -4.25 3.35 -15.77
CA TRP A 239 -2.84 3.11 -15.47
C TRP A 239 -2.70 2.09 -14.35
N ASP A 240 -2.03 0.97 -14.66
CA ASP A 240 -1.73 -0.11 -13.70
C ASP A 240 -0.45 -0.81 -14.15
N LEU A 241 0.55 -0.90 -13.25
CA LEU A 241 1.84 -1.53 -13.54
C LEU A 241 1.72 -3.02 -13.84
N ARG A 242 0.72 -3.69 -13.30
CA ARG A 242 0.46 -5.11 -13.57
C ARG A 242 0.14 -5.38 -15.06
N ARG A 243 -0.30 -4.34 -15.80
CA ARG A 243 -0.58 -4.39 -17.24
C ARG A 243 0.43 -3.63 -18.09
N SER A 244 0.88 -2.45 -17.65
CA SER A 244 1.80 -1.60 -18.42
C SER A 244 3.24 -2.10 -18.40
N GLN A 245 3.66 -2.69 -17.26
CA GLN A 245 4.99 -3.28 -17.04
C GLN A 245 4.85 -4.57 -16.24
N PRO A 246 4.29 -5.64 -16.84
CA PRO A 246 4.03 -6.88 -16.13
C PRO A 246 5.28 -7.41 -15.44
N TYR A 247 5.12 -7.84 -14.23
CA TYR A 247 6.13 -8.52 -13.43
C TYR A 247 5.58 -9.86 -12.93
N GLU A 248 6.47 -10.80 -12.59
CA GLU A 248 6.09 -12.17 -12.23
C GLU A 248 5.24 -12.82 -13.33
N CYS A 249 4.03 -13.26 -12.98
CA CYS A 249 3.11 -13.92 -13.92
C CYS A 249 1.82 -13.14 -14.18
N TYR A 250 1.80 -11.81 -13.97
CA TYR A 250 0.60 -11.00 -14.22
C TYR A 250 0.18 -10.93 -15.69
N ASP A 251 1.11 -11.10 -16.61
CA ASP A 251 0.86 -11.18 -18.05
C ASP A 251 -0.01 -12.38 -18.46
N GLU A 252 -0.03 -13.42 -17.65
CA GLU A 252 -0.79 -14.66 -17.90
C GLU A 252 -2.17 -14.69 -17.20
N LEU A 253 -2.50 -13.63 -16.44
CA LEU A 253 -3.72 -13.56 -15.65
C LEU A 253 -4.73 -12.60 -16.27
N GLU A 254 -5.99 -12.99 -16.21
CA GLU A 254 -7.09 -12.19 -16.73
C GLU A 254 -7.73 -11.37 -15.62
N PHE A 255 -7.70 -10.07 -15.76
CA PHE A 255 -8.37 -9.12 -14.87
C PHE A 255 -8.63 -7.81 -15.59
N GLN A 256 -9.58 -7.03 -15.09
CA GLN A 256 -9.90 -5.71 -15.59
C GLN A 256 -9.34 -4.63 -14.66
N ILE A 257 -8.98 -3.49 -15.23
CA ILE A 257 -8.56 -2.31 -14.46
C ILE A 257 -9.81 -1.45 -14.28
N PRO A 258 -10.32 -1.29 -13.04
CA PRO A 258 -11.46 -0.41 -12.78
C PRO A 258 -11.04 1.06 -12.94
N VAL A 259 -11.92 1.83 -13.59
CA VAL A 259 -11.68 3.24 -13.92
C VAL A 259 -12.91 4.06 -13.55
N GLY A 260 -12.71 5.13 -12.81
CA GLY A 260 -13.72 6.13 -12.47
C GLY A 260 -13.95 7.14 -13.60
N LYS A 261 -14.72 8.17 -13.33
CA LYS A 261 -15.05 9.24 -14.28
C LYS A 261 -14.86 10.63 -13.72
N ASN A 262 -15.27 10.83 -12.47
CA ASN A 262 -15.34 12.17 -11.85
C ASN A 262 -14.06 12.53 -11.07
N GLY A 263 -13.23 11.57 -10.74
CA GLY A 263 -12.00 11.79 -9.99
C GLY A 263 -12.21 12.20 -8.54
N ASP A 264 -13.38 11.92 -7.96
CA ASP A 264 -13.74 12.26 -6.59
C ASP A 264 -13.53 11.11 -5.59
N CYS A 265 -13.80 11.35 -4.32
CA CYS A 265 -13.69 10.33 -3.27
C CYS A 265 -14.61 9.13 -3.53
N TYR A 266 -15.79 9.37 -4.12
CA TYR A 266 -16.77 8.34 -4.39
C TYR A 266 -16.31 7.39 -5.52
N ASP A 267 -15.79 7.93 -6.61
CA ASP A 267 -15.25 7.11 -7.71
C ASP A 267 -14.04 6.28 -7.26
N ARG A 268 -13.18 6.85 -6.42
CA ARG A 268 -12.06 6.08 -5.82
C ARG A 268 -12.53 4.96 -4.92
N TYR A 269 -13.61 5.17 -4.17
CA TYR A 269 -14.26 4.10 -3.41
C TYR A 269 -14.77 2.99 -4.33
N LEU A 270 -15.48 3.33 -5.41
CA LEU A 270 -15.97 2.35 -6.38
C LEU A 270 -14.83 1.56 -7.05
N CYS A 271 -13.74 2.24 -7.39
CA CYS A 271 -12.55 1.57 -7.93
C CYS A 271 -11.98 0.54 -6.94
N ARG A 272 -11.90 0.85 -5.64
CA ARG A 272 -11.41 -0.10 -4.63
C ARG A 272 -12.33 -1.28 -4.44
N MET A 273 -13.64 -1.07 -4.46
CA MET A 273 -14.61 -2.15 -4.40
C MET A 273 -14.46 -3.11 -5.58
N GLU A 274 -14.27 -2.59 -6.77
CA GLU A 274 -14.07 -3.41 -7.95
C GLU A 274 -12.67 -4.06 -7.98
N GLU A 275 -11.63 -3.38 -7.51
CA GLU A 275 -10.29 -3.98 -7.37
C GLU A 275 -10.30 -5.19 -6.46
N MET A 276 -11.08 -5.19 -5.38
CA MET A 276 -11.22 -6.37 -4.52
C MET A 276 -11.87 -7.54 -5.28
N ARG A 277 -12.89 -7.28 -6.13
CA ARG A 277 -13.50 -8.33 -6.97
C ARG A 277 -12.50 -8.89 -7.97
N GLN A 278 -11.71 -8.03 -8.61
CA GLN A 278 -10.68 -8.44 -9.55
C GLN A 278 -9.54 -9.22 -8.85
N SER A 279 -9.12 -8.81 -7.65
CA SER A 279 -8.14 -9.54 -6.85
C SER A 279 -8.61 -10.94 -6.48
N VAL A 280 -9.88 -11.12 -6.13
CA VAL A 280 -10.46 -12.46 -5.91
C VAL A 280 -10.41 -13.31 -7.18
N SER A 281 -10.68 -12.73 -8.35
CA SER A 281 -10.55 -13.43 -9.63
C SER A 281 -9.11 -13.88 -9.88
N ILE A 282 -8.14 -12.99 -9.64
CA ILE A 282 -6.70 -13.32 -9.77
C ILE A 282 -6.31 -14.43 -8.80
N ILE A 283 -6.74 -14.36 -7.53
CA ILE A 283 -6.48 -15.38 -6.51
C ILE A 283 -6.96 -16.76 -6.97
N LYS A 284 -8.18 -16.86 -7.51
CA LYS A 284 -8.73 -18.12 -8.04
C LYS A 284 -7.90 -18.65 -9.20
N GLN A 285 -7.47 -17.80 -10.12
CA GLN A 285 -6.61 -18.19 -11.25
C GLN A 285 -5.24 -18.69 -10.77
N CYS A 286 -4.64 -17.99 -9.77
CA CYS A 286 -3.37 -18.41 -9.18
C CYS A 286 -3.48 -19.78 -8.50
N ILE A 287 -4.58 -20.05 -7.78
CA ILE A 287 -4.82 -21.35 -7.13
C ILE A 287 -4.88 -22.46 -8.18
N GLY A 288 -5.63 -22.27 -9.26
CA GLY A 288 -5.69 -23.24 -10.37
C GLY A 288 -4.30 -23.55 -10.92
N LYS A 289 -3.52 -22.51 -11.25
CA LYS A 289 -2.16 -22.67 -11.78
C LYS A 289 -1.18 -23.28 -10.77
N LEU A 290 -1.31 -22.96 -9.47
CA LEU A 290 -0.46 -23.55 -8.41
C LEU A 290 -0.61 -25.05 -8.28
N ARG A 291 -1.82 -25.58 -8.46
CA ARG A 291 -2.08 -27.03 -8.45
C ARG A 291 -1.41 -27.74 -9.63
N GLU A 292 -1.29 -27.06 -10.77
CA GLU A 292 -0.65 -27.59 -11.97
C GLU A 292 0.88 -27.39 -12.00
N THR A 293 1.42 -26.56 -11.11
CA THR A 293 2.83 -26.20 -11.10
C THR A 293 3.54 -26.67 -9.81
N PRO A 294 3.84 -27.96 -9.67
CA PRO A 294 4.71 -28.43 -8.59
C PRO A 294 6.16 -28.00 -8.85
N GLY A 295 6.96 -27.83 -7.80
CA GLY A 295 8.37 -27.54 -7.96
C GLY A 295 9.00 -26.78 -6.78
N ASP A 296 10.25 -26.37 -6.96
CA ASP A 296 10.97 -25.59 -5.95
C ASP A 296 10.37 -24.17 -5.86
N VAL A 297 10.37 -23.61 -4.66
CA VAL A 297 9.86 -22.25 -4.36
C VAL A 297 10.98 -21.23 -4.15
N MET A 298 12.22 -21.70 -4.25
CA MET A 298 13.41 -20.87 -4.12
C MET A 298 14.44 -21.30 -5.17
N THR A 299 15.06 -20.32 -5.82
CA THR A 299 16.16 -20.58 -6.74
C THR A 299 17.34 -21.21 -6.00
N ARG A 300 18.10 -22.05 -6.68
CA ARG A 300 19.33 -22.60 -6.14
C ARG A 300 20.50 -21.73 -6.54
N GLY A 301 21.30 -21.30 -5.58
CA GLY A 301 22.46 -20.47 -5.87
C GLY A 301 22.99 -19.71 -4.67
N LYS A 302 23.75 -18.65 -4.96
CA LYS A 302 24.42 -17.85 -3.92
C LYS A 302 23.48 -17.08 -3.01
N LEU A 303 22.26 -16.78 -3.47
CA LEU A 303 21.27 -16.00 -2.73
C LEU A 303 20.42 -16.84 -1.77
N SER A 304 20.38 -18.15 -1.98
CA SER A 304 19.50 -19.06 -1.25
C SER A 304 20.27 -19.99 -0.30
N PRO A 305 19.69 -20.32 0.85
CA PRO A 305 20.32 -21.31 1.75
C PRO A 305 20.29 -22.70 1.13
N PRO A 306 21.31 -23.52 1.39
CA PRO A 306 21.33 -24.91 0.98
C PRO A 306 20.27 -25.72 1.73
N LYS A 307 19.84 -26.86 1.16
CA LYS A 307 18.90 -27.75 1.83
C LYS A 307 19.51 -28.29 3.13
N ARG A 308 18.70 -28.42 4.18
CA ARG A 308 19.17 -28.91 5.50
C ARG A 308 19.89 -30.24 5.45
N GLY A 309 19.48 -31.17 4.54
CA GLY A 309 20.15 -32.45 4.33
C GLY A 309 21.54 -32.28 3.74
N GLU A 310 21.72 -31.38 2.81
CA GLU A 310 23.02 -31.10 2.16
C GLU A 310 24.05 -30.55 3.16
N MET A 311 23.64 -29.68 4.09
CA MET A 311 24.54 -29.16 5.14
C MET A 311 25.13 -30.24 6.05
N LYS A 312 24.49 -31.42 6.15
CA LYS A 312 24.97 -32.52 6.95
C LYS A 312 25.97 -33.42 6.20
N GLN A 313 26.06 -33.30 4.87
CA GLN A 313 26.82 -34.16 4.01
C GLN A 313 27.93 -33.44 3.23
N SER A 314 27.80 -32.12 3.02
CA SER A 314 28.76 -31.29 2.29
C SER A 314 29.29 -30.16 3.16
N MET A 315 30.61 -30.07 3.24
CA MET A 315 31.28 -28.96 3.95
C MET A 315 31.04 -27.62 3.25
N GLU A 316 30.99 -27.61 1.93
CA GLU A 316 30.75 -26.44 1.11
C GLU A 316 29.34 -25.87 1.39
N ALA A 317 28.34 -26.77 1.50
CA ALA A 317 26.97 -26.36 1.83
C ALA A 317 26.90 -25.77 3.24
N LEU A 318 27.62 -26.34 4.22
CA LEU A 318 27.67 -25.81 5.58
C LEU A 318 28.35 -24.43 5.61
N ILE A 319 29.46 -24.24 4.92
CA ILE A 319 30.18 -22.96 4.81
C ILE A 319 29.29 -21.93 4.11
N HIS A 320 28.61 -22.29 3.04
CA HIS A 320 27.70 -21.41 2.32
C HIS A 320 26.56 -20.94 3.24
N HIS A 321 25.93 -21.84 3.97
CA HIS A 321 24.89 -21.49 4.94
C HIS A 321 25.44 -20.52 6.01
N PHE A 322 26.59 -20.82 6.59
CA PHE A 322 27.21 -19.98 7.62
C PHE A 322 27.49 -18.57 7.08
N LYS A 323 28.10 -18.46 5.91
CA LYS A 323 28.41 -17.17 5.29
C LYS A 323 27.18 -16.38 4.88
N LEU A 324 26.15 -17.04 4.38
CA LEU A 324 24.92 -16.38 3.97
C LEU A 324 24.24 -15.64 5.13
N TYR A 325 24.26 -16.22 6.34
CA TYR A 325 23.62 -15.63 7.52
C TYR A 325 24.54 -14.73 8.36
N THR A 326 25.86 -14.85 8.23
CA THR A 326 26.83 -14.00 8.95
C THR A 326 27.30 -12.82 8.11
N GLU A 327 27.78 -13.07 6.91
CA GLU A 327 28.32 -12.06 5.98
C GLU A 327 27.24 -11.53 5.02
N GLY A 328 26.30 -12.39 4.61
CA GLY A 328 25.35 -12.10 3.55
C GLY A 328 25.92 -12.36 2.16
N PHE A 329 25.09 -12.18 1.15
CA PHE A 329 25.49 -12.29 -0.26
C PHE A 329 25.92 -10.93 -0.81
N HIS A 330 26.78 -10.95 -1.81
CA HIS A 330 27.22 -9.76 -2.55
C HIS A 330 26.34 -9.53 -3.77
N VAL A 331 26.02 -8.29 -4.05
CA VAL A 331 25.27 -7.88 -5.24
C VAL A 331 26.23 -7.15 -6.18
N PRO A 332 26.24 -7.43 -7.48
CA PRO A 332 27.08 -6.74 -8.45
C PRO A 332 26.91 -5.23 -8.38
N ALA A 333 28.00 -4.48 -8.64
CA ALA A 333 27.92 -3.01 -8.69
C ALA A 333 27.00 -2.59 -9.85
N GLY A 334 26.09 -1.69 -9.55
CA GLY A 334 25.11 -1.18 -10.49
C GLY A 334 23.95 -0.48 -9.80
N GLU A 335 23.02 0.01 -10.58
CA GLU A 335 21.82 0.67 -10.09
C GLU A 335 20.57 0.14 -10.77
N VAL A 336 19.48 0.10 -10.08
CA VAL A 336 18.20 -0.40 -10.59
C VAL A 336 17.03 0.32 -9.92
N TYR A 337 15.99 0.54 -10.70
CA TYR A 337 14.66 0.85 -10.20
C TYR A 337 13.73 -0.34 -10.42
N ALA A 338 13.07 -0.78 -9.36
CA ALA A 338 12.04 -1.79 -9.42
C ALA A 338 10.79 -1.26 -8.73
N SER A 339 9.65 -1.39 -9.38
CA SER A 339 8.37 -0.96 -8.87
C SER A 339 7.33 -2.06 -8.98
N VAL A 340 6.35 -2.02 -8.09
CA VAL A 340 5.18 -2.88 -8.06
C VAL A 340 3.93 -2.04 -7.93
N GLU A 341 2.81 -2.56 -8.42
CA GLU A 341 1.50 -1.96 -8.15
C GLU A 341 1.04 -2.39 -6.77
N ALA A 342 1.40 -1.61 -5.75
CA ALA A 342 0.89 -1.81 -4.40
C ALA A 342 -0.57 -1.31 -4.30
N PRO A 343 -1.34 -1.71 -3.29
CA PRO A 343 -2.73 -1.29 -3.15
C PRO A 343 -2.93 0.23 -3.13
N LYS A 344 -1.97 0.96 -2.61
CA LYS A 344 -1.98 2.43 -2.51
C LYS A 344 -1.50 3.14 -3.78
N GLY A 345 -0.86 2.40 -4.68
CA GLY A 345 -0.30 2.91 -5.92
C GLY A 345 1.06 2.32 -6.22
N GLU A 346 1.83 2.96 -7.09
CA GLU A 346 3.17 2.54 -7.44
C GLU A 346 4.10 2.64 -6.23
N PHE A 347 4.54 1.51 -5.71
CA PHE A 347 5.62 1.42 -4.75
C PHE A 347 6.91 1.04 -5.45
N GLY A 348 7.96 1.83 -5.28
CA GLY A 348 9.21 1.64 -5.98
C GLY A 348 10.44 1.69 -5.09
N VAL A 349 11.45 0.92 -5.46
CA VAL A 349 12.75 0.88 -4.81
C VAL A 349 13.83 1.21 -5.84
N TYR A 350 14.55 2.29 -5.62
CA TYR A 350 15.78 2.59 -6.34
C TYR A 350 16.95 2.14 -5.49
N LEU A 351 17.70 1.18 -6.00
CA LEU A 351 18.80 0.52 -5.32
C LEU A 351 20.11 0.76 -6.05
N VAL A 352 21.11 1.25 -5.32
CA VAL A 352 22.49 1.38 -5.79
C VAL A 352 23.35 0.39 -5.02
N ALA A 353 24.07 -0.48 -5.74
CA ALA A 353 25.00 -1.46 -5.20
C ALA A 353 26.44 -1.12 -5.67
N ASP A 354 27.40 -1.30 -4.78
CA ASP A 354 28.83 -1.05 -5.04
C ASP A 354 29.66 -2.35 -5.17
N GLY A 355 29.01 -3.51 -5.21
CA GLY A 355 29.65 -4.81 -5.22
C GLY A 355 29.80 -5.43 -3.82
N SER A 356 29.44 -4.73 -2.75
CA SER A 356 29.50 -5.23 -1.39
C SER A 356 28.28 -6.06 -1.00
N ASN A 357 28.27 -6.53 0.25
CA ASN A 357 27.16 -7.27 0.84
C ASN A 357 26.07 -6.35 1.44
N LYS A 358 26.18 -5.03 1.23
CA LYS A 358 25.26 -4.01 1.74
C LYS A 358 24.91 -3.05 0.60
N PRO A 359 23.70 -2.48 0.58
CA PRO A 359 23.37 -1.44 -0.38
C PRO A 359 24.20 -0.18 -0.09
N TYR A 360 24.75 0.44 -1.16
CA TYR A 360 25.37 1.74 -1.07
C TYR A 360 24.33 2.83 -0.81
N ARG A 361 23.21 2.76 -1.53
CA ARG A 361 22.06 3.67 -1.34
C ARG A 361 20.76 2.95 -1.67
N THR A 362 19.76 3.16 -0.83
CA THR A 362 18.40 2.74 -1.11
C THR A 362 17.48 3.95 -1.03
N LYS A 363 16.70 4.19 -2.08
CA LYS A 363 15.65 5.21 -2.10
C LYS A 363 14.30 4.55 -2.29
N ILE A 364 13.36 4.89 -1.44
CA ILE A 364 12.00 4.34 -1.45
C ILE A 364 11.06 5.39 -2.04
N ARG A 365 10.36 5.03 -3.10
CA ARG A 365 9.24 5.79 -3.62
C ARG A 365 7.96 5.24 -3.00
N ALA A 366 7.42 5.98 -2.05
CA ALA A 366 6.15 5.67 -1.40
C ALA A 366 5.03 6.44 -2.12
N PRO A 367 3.94 5.80 -2.57
CA PRO A 367 2.85 6.49 -3.23
C PRO A 367 2.17 7.51 -2.32
N GLY A 368 1.95 7.15 -1.05
CA GLY A 368 1.31 8.02 -0.07
C GLY A 368 2.04 9.34 0.18
N PHE A 369 3.37 9.36 0.06
CA PHE A 369 4.16 10.59 0.20
C PHE A 369 3.82 11.63 -0.88
N LEU A 370 3.68 11.18 -2.12
CA LEU A 370 3.30 12.06 -3.25
C LEU A 370 1.83 12.46 -3.17
N HIS A 371 0.94 11.54 -2.75
CA HIS A 371 -0.48 11.83 -2.58
C HIS A 371 -0.71 12.89 -1.51
N LEU A 372 0.00 12.79 -0.39
CA LEU A 372 -0.15 13.73 0.73
C LEU A 372 0.31 15.16 0.38
N GLN A 373 1.24 15.33 -0.55
CA GLN A 373 1.65 16.63 -1.06
C GLN A 373 0.49 17.44 -1.63
N ALA A 374 -0.53 16.78 -2.16
CA ALA A 374 -1.69 17.43 -2.76
C ALA A 374 -2.77 17.84 -1.75
N MET A 375 -2.58 17.61 -0.44
CA MET A 375 -3.59 17.88 0.60
C MET A 375 -4.11 19.31 0.55
N ASP A 376 -3.23 20.30 0.43
CA ASP A 376 -3.63 21.70 0.35
C ASP A 376 -4.56 21.95 -0.84
N HIS A 377 -4.18 21.44 -2.01
CA HIS A 377 -4.96 21.56 -3.24
C HIS A 377 -6.34 20.89 -3.13
N LEU A 378 -6.39 19.69 -2.56
CA LEU A 378 -7.63 18.90 -2.46
C LEU A 378 -8.58 19.37 -1.36
N CYS A 379 -8.06 19.98 -0.29
CA CYS A 379 -8.88 20.45 0.83
C CYS A 379 -9.37 21.88 0.66
N LYS A 380 -8.71 22.70 -0.16
CA LYS A 380 -9.04 24.11 -0.33
C LYS A 380 -10.46 24.32 -0.86
N GLY A 381 -11.24 25.13 -0.15
CA GLY A 381 -12.64 25.42 -0.51
C GLY A 381 -13.63 24.37 -0.04
N HIS A 382 -13.18 23.24 0.55
CA HIS A 382 -14.05 22.25 1.19
C HIS A 382 -14.26 22.53 2.67
N GLN A 383 -15.22 21.86 3.26
CA GLN A 383 -15.49 21.98 4.70
C GLN A 383 -14.49 21.17 5.53
N LEU A 384 -14.30 21.58 6.79
CA LEU A 384 -13.46 20.85 7.75
C LEU A 384 -13.84 19.36 7.84
N ALA A 385 -15.13 19.03 7.76
CA ALA A 385 -15.61 17.65 7.78
C ALA A 385 -15.15 16.84 6.56
N ASP A 386 -14.90 17.48 5.41
CA ASP A 386 -14.48 16.81 4.18
C ASP A 386 -12.98 16.45 4.21
N VAL A 387 -12.20 17.14 5.04
CA VAL A 387 -10.77 16.82 5.24
C VAL A 387 -10.58 15.38 5.66
N ALA A 388 -11.42 14.85 6.55
CA ALA A 388 -11.36 13.45 6.96
C ALA A 388 -11.64 12.49 5.80
N ALA A 389 -12.64 12.79 4.96
CA ALA A 389 -12.96 12.00 3.77
C ALA A 389 -11.82 12.02 2.73
N ILE A 390 -11.17 13.18 2.55
CA ILE A 390 -10.02 13.35 1.65
C ILE A 390 -8.82 12.55 2.14
N ILE A 391 -8.48 12.59 3.44
CA ILE A 391 -7.42 11.77 4.02
C ILE A 391 -7.71 10.28 3.79
N GLY A 392 -8.94 9.84 4.12
CA GLY A 392 -9.37 8.46 3.97
C GLY A 392 -9.26 7.95 2.54
N THR A 393 -9.65 8.78 1.56
CA THR A 393 -9.59 8.39 0.14
C THR A 393 -8.17 8.28 -0.41
N MET A 394 -7.19 9.02 0.14
CA MET A 394 -5.78 8.93 -0.27
C MET A 394 -5.12 7.62 0.16
N ASP A 395 -5.70 6.90 1.11
CA ASP A 395 -5.17 5.64 1.63
C ASP A 395 -3.73 5.77 2.12
N VAL A 396 -3.48 6.73 2.99
CA VAL A 396 -2.13 7.02 3.49
C VAL A 396 -1.74 6.12 4.66
N VAL A 397 -0.50 5.64 4.65
CA VAL A 397 0.14 4.93 5.77
C VAL A 397 1.47 5.59 6.08
N PHE A 398 1.61 6.08 7.32
CA PHE A 398 2.77 6.90 7.67
C PHE A 398 4.07 6.11 7.83
N GLY A 399 4.00 4.79 7.93
CA GLY A 399 5.19 3.94 7.89
C GLY A 399 5.96 4.08 6.58
N GLU A 400 5.29 4.18 5.43
CA GLU A 400 5.94 4.40 4.13
C GLU A 400 6.18 5.88 3.82
N ILE A 401 5.37 6.78 4.36
CA ILE A 401 5.52 8.23 4.14
C ILE A 401 6.74 8.76 4.87
N ASP A 402 6.87 8.44 6.14
CA ASP A 402 7.93 8.96 7.02
C ASP A 402 9.24 8.15 6.89
N ARG A 403 9.17 6.84 6.57
CA ARG A 403 10.29 5.88 6.34
C ARG A 403 11.26 5.68 7.51
#